data_37beb253868668653129df5dc07e2e8b
#
_entry.id   37beb253868668653129df5dc07e2e8b
#
_cell.length_a   1.000
_cell.length_b   1.000
_cell.length_c   1.000
_cell.angle_alpha   90.00
_cell.angle_beta   90.00
_cell.angle_gamma   90.00
#
_symmetry.space_group_name_H-M   'P 1'
#
loop_
_entity.id
_entity.type
_entity.pdbx_description
1 polymer ?
#
loop_
_entity_poly.entity_id
_entity_poly.type
_entity_poly.pdbx_seq_one_letter_code
_entity_poly.pdbx_strand_id
1 'polypeptide(L)'
;RDDNWWALGGGVGPCGPDSEMFYDSGKPKCSENCSPACDCGKYLEIWNDVFMQYKVENAGEKAKLLDRPNIDTGMGLERTVVVLNGLKSVYDAGIFKTVIDFIGTKAKVGYEDSELATRSYRIITDHLRSSMFILGDANGVLPSNVGQGYILRRFIRRAVNCARNIGFDTVY
;
A
#
# COMPACT_ATOMS: atom_id res chain seq x y z
N ARG A 1 -21.59 -5.62 2.08
CA ARG A 1 -21.78 -4.52 1.10
C ARG A 1 -20.69 -3.47 1.22
N ASP A 2 -20.25 -3.18 2.42
CA ASP A 2 -19.24 -2.13 2.66
C ASP A 2 -17.86 -2.54 2.14
N ASP A 3 -17.56 -3.84 2.08
CA ASP A 3 -16.31 -4.41 1.59
C ASP A 3 -16.34 -4.81 0.10
N ASN A 4 -17.51 -4.78 -0.55
CA ASN A 4 -17.68 -5.18 -1.96
C ASN A 4 -18.40 -4.11 -2.79
N TRP A 5 -18.05 -2.87 -2.53
CA TRP A 5 -18.51 -1.71 -3.31
C TRP A 5 -17.41 -0.69 -3.46
N TRP A 6 -16.98 -0.48 -4.67
CA TRP A 6 -15.97 0.50 -5.00
C TRP A 6 -16.57 1.81 -5.51
N ALA A 7 -16.02 2.94 -5.08
CA ALA A 7 -16.34 4.27 -5.57
C ALA A 7 -15.10 5.18 -5.46
N LEU A 8 -15.01 6.20 -6.30
CA LEU A 8 -13.97 7.23 -6.18
C LEU A 8 -14.02 7.95 -4.83
N GLY A 9 -12.86 8.35 -4.35
CA GLY A 9 -12.73 9.20 -3.16
C GLY A 9 -13.55 10.49 -3.33
N GLY A 10 -14.49 10.74 -2.39
CA GLY A 10 -15.45 11.84 -2.51
C GLY A 10 -16.81 11.42 -3.06
N GLY A 11 -16.97 10.17 -3.50
CA GLY A 11 -18.27 9.59 -3.87
C GLY A 11 -18.89 10.10 -5.15
N VAL A 12 -18.17 10.87 -5.96
CA VAL A 12 -18.60 11.36 -7.27
C VAL A 12 -17.81 10.67 -8.37
N GLY A 13 -18.49 10.15 -9.38
CA GLY A 13 -17.88 9.43 -10.49
C GLY A 13 -18.39 8.00 -10.66
N PRO A 14 -17.71 7.17 -11.46
CA PRO A 14 -18.05 5.77 -11.64
C PRO A 14 -17.96 5.00 -10.33
N CYS A 15 -18.85 4.02 -10.16
CA CYS A 15 -18.87 3.13 -9.01
C CYS A 15 -19.58 1.82 -9.36
N GLY A 16 -19.43 0.83 -8.50
CA GLY A 16 -20.11 -0.45 -8.67
C GLY A 16 -19.65 -1.49 -7.65
N PRO A 17 -20.29 -2.67 -7.67
CA PRO A 17 -19.84 -3.79 -6.87
C PRO A 17 -18.47 -4.27 -7.35
N ASP A 18 -17.70 -4.85 -6.46
CA ASP A 18 -16.41 -5.42 -6.76
C ASP A 18 -16.27 -6.85 -6.25
N SER A 19 -15.27 -7.54 -6.78
CA SER A 19 -14.89 -8.89 -6.41
C SER A 19 -13.37 -8.95 -6.29
N GLU A 20 -12.88 -9.54 -5.22
CA GLU A 20 -11.45 -9.58 -4.92
C GLU A 20 -10.92 -11.01 -4.95
N MET A 21 -9.70 -11.17 -5.46
CA MET A 21 -8.97 -12.43 -5.41
C MET A 21 -7.95 -12.41 -4.29
N PHE A 22 -8.05 -13.38 -3.40
CA PHE A 22 -7.15 -13.55 -2.27
C PHE A 22 -6.28 -14.80 -2.42
N TYR A 23 -5.01 -14.65 -2.09
CA TYR A 23 -4.08 -15.75 -1.92
C TYR A 23 -4.05 -16.19 -0.46
N ASP A 24 -4.22 -17.51 -0.19
CA ASP A 24 -4.02 -18.07 1.14
C ASP A 24 -2.52 -18.27 1.39
N SER A 25 -1.96 -17.51 2.30
CA SER A 25 -0.53 -17.58 2.65
C SER A 25 -0.13 -18.85 3.41
N GLY A 26 -1.08 -19.72 3.76
CA GLY A 26 -0.85 -20.93 4.58
C GLY A 26 -0.70 -20.63 6.08
N LYS A 27 -0.75 -19.39 6.52
CA LYS A 27 -0.73 -19.05 7.96
C LYS A 27 -1.95 -19.63 8.68
N PRO A 28 -1.85 -19.97 9.97
CA PRO A 28 -3.00 -20.41 10.76
C PRO A 28 -4.08 -19.32 10.82
N LYS A 29 -5.31 -19.74 10.98
CA LYS A 29 -6.43 -18.83 11.23
C LYS A 29 -6.20 -18.05 12.53
N CYS A 30 -6.48 -16.75 12.53
CA CYS A 30 -6.37 -15.90 13.71
C CYS A 30 -7.52 -16.12 14.71
N SER A 31 -8.66 -16.65 14.24
CA SER A 31 -9.86 -16.99 15.02
C SER A 31 -10.73 -17.97 14.25
N GLU A 32 -11.80 -18.48 14.87
CA GLU A 32 -12.79 -19.31 14.19
C GLU A 32 -13.48 -18.59 13.02
N ASN A 33 -13.67 -17.28 13.14
CA ASN A 33 -14.29 -16.43 12.12
C ASN A 33 -13.26 -15.78 11.17
N CYS A 34 -12.05 -16.35 11.08
CA CYS A 34 -11.00 -15.81 10.21
C CYS A 34 -11.45 -15.86 8.74
N SER A 35 -11.41 -14.70 8.09
CA SER A 35 -11.85 -14.48 6.72
C SER A 35 -10.91 -13.53 5.99
N PRO A 36 -11.07 -13.31 4.68
CA PRO A 36 -10.32 -12.30 3.93
C PRO A 36 -10.40 -10.88 4.49
N ALA A 37 -11.47 -10.55 5.22
CA ALA A 37 -11.61 -9.26 5.90
C ALA A 37 -10.70 -9.08 7.13
N CYS A 38 -9.92 -10.10 7.52
CA CYS A 38 -9.01 -10.03 8.65
C CYS A 38 -7.62 -9.54 8.25
N ASP A 39 -7.05 -8.58 8.98
CA ASP A 39 -5.67 -8.08 8.79
C ASP A 39 -4.58 -9.01 9.35
N CYS A 40 -4.88 -10.29 9.56
CA CYS A 40 -3.93 -11.24 10.15
C CYS A 40 -2.83 -11.73 9.19
N GLY A 41 -2.92 -11.36 7.92
CA GLY A 41 -1.99 -11.75 6.87
C GLY A 41 -2.12 -13.20 6.40
N LYS A 42 -3.21 -13.91 6.77
CA LYS A 42 -3.53 -15.22 6.20
C LYS A 42 -3.95 -15.09 4.75
N TYR A 43 -4.84 -14.17 4.47
CA TYR A 43 -5.33 -13.88 3.13
C TYR A 43 -4.70 -12.59 2.61
N LEU A 44 -4.05 -12.68 1.47
CA LEU A 44 -3.43 -11.54 0.79
C LEU A 44 -4.22 -11.23 -0.46
N GLU A 45 -4.91 -10.10 -0.48
CA GLU A 45 -5.56 -9.60 -1.69
C GLU A 45 -4.51 -9.33 -2.76
N ILE A 46 -4.69 -9.92 -3.94
CA ILE A 46 -3.78 -9.76 -5.09
C ILE A 46 -4.42 -9.03 -6.26
N TRP A 47 -5.75 -9.10 -6.39
CA TRP A 47 -6.47 -8.53 -7.52
C TRP A 47 -7.87 -8.11 -7.11
N ASN A 48 -8.34 -6.97 -7.61
CA ASN A 48 -9.69 -6.47 -7.44
C ASN A 48 -10.31 -6.22 -8.82
N ASP A 49 -11.49 -6.76 -9.09
CA ASP A 49 -12.29 -6.55 -10.29
C ASP A 49 -13.53 -5.71 -9.94
N VAL A 50 -13.60 -4.51 -10.46
CA VAL A 50 -14.69 -3.57 -10.20
C VAL A 50 -15.67 -3.55 -11.37
N PHE A 51 -16.92 -3.93 -11.10
CA PHE A 51 -17.99 -3.91 -12.08
C PHE A 51 -18.61 -2.51 -12.13
N MET A 52 -18.03 -1.64 -12.93
CA MET A 52 -18.48 -0.26 -13.14
C MET A 52 -19.84 -0.23 -13.83
N GLN A 53 -20.90 -0.27 -13.04
CA GLN A 53 -22.28 -0.27 -13.53
C GLN A 53 -22.99 1.05 -13.29
N TYR A 54 -22.47 1.88 -12.39
CA TYR A 54 -23.15 3.08 -11.91
C TYR A 54 -22.22 4.29 -11.95
N LYS A 55 -22.86 5.47 -11.89
CA LYS A 55 -22.19 6.77 -11.74
C LYS A 55 -22.97 7.65 -10.77
N VAL A 56 -22.27 8.34 -9.91
CA VAL A 56 -22.78 9.45 -9.10
C VAL A 56 -22.32 10.75 -9.74
N GLU A 57 -23.25 11.64 -10.10
CA GLU A 57 -22.94 12.90 -10.78
C GLU A 57 -22.59 14.01 -9.80
N ASN A 58 -23.31 14.10 -8.69
CA ASN A 58 -23.06 15.09 -7.64
C ASN A 58 -23.04 14.41 -6.25
N ALA A 59 -22.25 14.97 -5.34
CA ALA A 59 -22.16 14.47 -3.98
C ALA A 59 -23.53 14.40 -3.30
N GLY A 60 -23.85 13.23 -2.71
CA GLY A 60 -25.13 12.99 -2.05
C GLY A 60 -26.26 12.52 -2.95
N GLU A 61 -26.07 12.49 -4.27
CA GLU A 61 -27.03 11.90 -5.19
C GLU A 61 -27.00 10.37 -5.18
N LYS A 62 -28.11 9.77 -5.63
CA LYS A 62 -28.15 8.33 -5.87
C LYS A 62 -27.38 7.97 -7.14
N ALA A 63 -26.68 6.85 -7.09
CA ALA A 63 -26.02 6.31 -8.25
C ALA A 63 -27.05 5.96 -9.36
N LYS A 64 -26.75 6.36 -10.60
CA LYS A 64 -27.49 6.04 -11.81
C LYS A 64 -26.76 4.99 -12.62
N LEU A 65 -27.48 4.15 -13.37
CA LEU A 65 -26.86 3.20 -14.28
C LEU A 65 -26.05 3.93 -15.36
N LEU A 66 -24.90 3.37 -15.71
CA LEU A 66 -24.15 3.79 -16.88
C LEU A 66 -24.81 3.23 -18.16
N ASP A 67 -24.79 4.01 -19.23
CA ASP A 67 -25.25 3.56 -20.55
C ASP A 67 -24.40 2.40 -21.08
N ARG A 68 -23.13 2.37 -20.72
CA ARG A 68 -22.17 1.30 -21.07
C ARG A 68 -21.44 0.84 -19.81
N PRO A 69 -21.89 -0.26 -19.18
CA PRO A 69 -21.15 -0.88 -18.08
C PRO A 69 -19.80 -1.39 -18.59
N ASN A 70 -18.81 -1.38 -17.71
CA ASN A 70 -17.49 -1.93 -17.97
C ASN A 70 -16.93 -2.59 -16.71
N ILE A 71 -15.81 -3.27 -16.85
CA ILE A 71 -15.04 -3.82 -15.73
C ILE A 71 -13.71 -3.09 -15.70
N ASP A 72 -13.40 -2.50 -14.57
CA ASP A 72 -12.08 -1.99 -14.26
C ASP A 72 -11.38 -2.94 -13.30
N THR A 73 -10.08 -3.09 -13.41
CA THR A 73 -9.35 -4.07 -12.61
C THR A 73 -8.06 -3.48 -12.07
N GLY A 74 -7.77 -3.80 -10.80
CA GLY A 74 -6.57 -3.38 -10.11
C GLY A 74 -5.82 -4.58 -9.54
N MET A 75 -4.62 -4.85 -10.07
CA MET A 75 -3.76 -5.92 -9.57
C MET A 75 -2.58 -5.34 -8.79
N GLY A 76 -2.35 -5.85 -7.58
CA GLY A 76 -1.17 -5.51 -6.80
C GLY A 76 0.08 -6.13 -7.39
N LEU A 77 0.88 -5.37 -8.14
CA LEU A 77 2.08 -5.88 -8.80
C LEU A 77 3.03 -6.56 -7.81
N GLU A 78 3.39 -5.88 -6.75
CA GLU A 78 4.32 -6.38 -5.73
C GLU A 78 3.75 -7.59 -4.98
N ARG A 79 2.43 -7.58 -4.68
CA ARG A 79 1.75 -8.71 -4.04
C ARG A 79 1.74 -9.93 -4.96
N THR A 80 1.46 -9.74 -6.25
CA THR A 80 1.49 -10.81 -7.25
C THR A 80 2.90 -11.39 -7.42
N VAL A 81 3.93 -10.56 -7.46
CA VAL A 81 5.33 -11.00 -7.51
C VAL A 81 5.67 -11.87 -6.29
N VAL A 82 5.24 -11.48 -5.09
CA VAL A 82 5.43 -12.27 -3.86
C VAL A 82 4.81 -13.65 -4.00
N VAL A 83 3.56 -13.72 -4.42
CA VAL A 83 2.83 -14.98 -4.57
C VAL A 83 3.48 -15.90 -5.61
N LEU A 84 3.77 -15.38 -6.80
CA LEU A 84 4.34 -16.15 -7.91
C LEU A 84 5.76 -16.65 -7.63
N ASN A 85 6.53 -15.94 -6.82
CA ASN A 85 7.90 -16.34 -6.47
C ASN A 85 8.01 -17.00 -5.09
N GLY A 86 6.91 -17.24 -4.39
CA GLY A 86 6.91 -17.85 -3.06
C GLY A 86 7.68 -17.05 -2.00
N LEU A 87 7.71 -15.72 -2.13
CA LEU A 87 8.41 -14.84 -1.19
C LEU A 87 7.59 -14.69 0.11
N LYS A 88 8.27 -14.40 1.21
CA LYS A 88 7.63 -14.22 2.52
C LYS A 88 6.96 -12.85 2.68
N SER A 89 7.46 -11.84 1.96
CA SER A 89 7.04 -10.45 2.09
C SER A 89 7.27 -9.69 0.79
N VAL A 90 6.52 -8.61 0.55
CA VAL A 90 6.77 -7.67 -0.55
C VAL A 90 8.18 -7.05 -0.47
N TYR A 91 8.73 -6.94 0.73
CA TYR A 91 10.07 -6.41 0.96
C TYR A 91 11.19 -7.34 0.51
N ASP A 92 10.88 -8.61 0.21
CA ASP A 92 11.82 -9.58 -0.37
C ASP A 92 11.84 -9.49 -1.91
N ALA A 93 10.87 -8.80 -2.52
CA ALA A 93 10.87 -8.53 -3.94
C ALA A 93 12.02 -7.57 -4.30
N GLY A 94 12.66 -7.80 -5.45
CA GLY A 94 13.87 -7.10 -5.85
C GLY A 94 13.81 -5.58 -5.78
N ILE A 95 12.65 -5.01 -6.09
CA ILE A 95 12.40 -3.56 -6.04
C ILE A 95 12.57 -2.96 -4.63
N PHE A 96 12.19 -3.68 -3.59
CA PHE A 96 12.34 -3.24 -2.19
C PHE A 96 13.65 -3.75 -1.59
N LYS A 97 14.01 -5.01 -1.91
CA LYS A 97 15.21 -5.63 -1.36
C LYS A 97 16.48 -4.85 -1.67
N THR A 98 16.64 -4.34 -2.88
CA THR A 98 17.78 -3.51 -3.27
C THR A 98 17.92 -2.27 -2.37
N VAL A 99 16.80 -1.62 -2.02
CA VAL A 99 16.80 -0.46 -1.12
C VAL A 99 17.14 -0.86 0.30
N ILE A 100 16.56 -1.97 0.79
CA ILE A 100 16.85 -2.53 2.12
C ILE A 100 18.34 -2.86 2.25
N ASP A 101 18.92 -3.54 1.25
CA ASP A 101 20.33 -3.89 1.24
C ASP A 101 21.22 -2.64 1.27
N PHE A 102 20.87 -1.61 0.49
CA PHE A 102 21.56 -0.32 0.51
C PHE A 102 21.49 0.35 1.88
N ILE A 103 20.30 0.40 2.52
CA ILE A 103 20.14 0.92 3.88
C ILE A 103 21.08 0.16 4.84
N GLY A 104 21.14 -1.17 4.71
CA GLY A 104 21.99 -2.03 5.51
C GLY A 104 23.48 -1.65 5.45
N THR A 105 23.97 -1.11 4.34
CA THR A 105 25.37 -0.63 4.23
C THR A 105 25.66 0.63 5.06
N LYS A 106 24.62 1.33 5.54
CA LYS A 106 24.71 2.58 6.28
C LYS A 106 24.24 2.47 7.72
N ALA A 107 23.40 1.50 8.02
CA ALA A 107 22.84 1.28 9.35
C ALA A 107 23.83 0.53 10.25
N LYS A 108 23.72 0.75 11.57
CA LYS A 108 24.49 0.01 12.59
C LYS A 108 23.78 -1.27 13.06
N VAL A 109 22.47 -1.36 12.79
CA VAL A 109 21.60 -2.49 13.15
C VAL A 109 21.12 -3.15 11.87
N GLY A 110 21.23 -4.48 11.77
CA GLY A 110 20.80 -5.26 10.61
C GLY A 110 19.29 -5.35 10.47
N TYR A 111 18.82 -5.66 9.25
CA TYR A 111 17.39 -5.68 8.88
C TYR A 111 16.56 -6.62 9.79
N GLU A 112 17.06 -7.80 10.11
CA GLU A 112 16.33 -8.81 10.88
C GLU A 112 16.81 -8.95 12.34
N ASP A 113 17.69 -8.05 12.82
CA ASP A 113 18.24 -8.12 14.18
C ASP A 113 17.17 -7.95 15.26
N SER A 114 16.07 -7.27 14.95
CA SER A 114 14.93 -7.10 15.85
C SER A 114 13.66 -6.74 15.08
N GLU A 115 12.50 -6.91 15.72
CA GLU A 115 11.23 -6.46 15.16
C GLU A 115 11.23 -4.95 14.88
N LEU A 116 11.81 -4.15 15.78
CA LEU A 116 11.95 -2.71 15.59
C LEU A 116 12.83 -2.37 14.39
N ALA A 117 13.95 -3.08 14.21
CA ALA A 117 14.83 -2.90 13.06
C ALA A 117 14.11 -3.26 11.76
N THR A 118 13.52 -4.44 11.67
CA THR A 118 12.73 -4.90 10.50
C THR A 118 11.67 -3.87 10.11
N ARG A 119 10.89 -3.42 11.09
CA ARG A 119 9.86 -2.41 10.87
C ARG A 119 10.43 -1.08 10.40
N SER A 120 11.56 -0.64 10.98
CA SER A 120 12.21 0.62 10.61
C SER A 120 12.71 0.60 9.17
N TYR A 121 13.39 -0.46 8.76
CA TYR A 121 13.84 -0.64 7.37
C TYR A 121 12.68 -0.60 6.38
N ARG A 122 11.59 -1.32 6.67
CA ARG A 122 10.40 -1.36 5.82
C ARG A 122 9.76 0.02 5.67
N ILE A 123 9.62 0.76 6.78
CA ILE A 123 9.07 2.12 6.77
C ILE A 123 9.96 3.07 5.97
N ILE A 124 11.29 3.02 6.16
CA ILE A 124 12.22 3.86 5.41
C ILE A 124 12.08 3.57 3.92
N THR A 125 12.16 2.31 3.52
CA THR A 125 12.08 1.87 2.13
C THR A 125 10.79 2.32 1.46
N ASP A 126 9.64 2.04 2.08
CA ASP A 126 8.32 2.38 1.57
C ASP A 126 8.12 3.90 1.46
N HIS A 127 8.44 4.63 2.52
CA HIS A 127 8.21 6.07 2.58
C HIS A 127 9.17 6.87 1.68
N LEU A 128 10.44 6.46 1.56
CA LEU A 128 11.37 7.11 0.65
C LEU A 128 10.99 6.86 -0.81
N ARG A 129 10.64 5.60 -1.16
CA ARG A 129 10.17 5.26 -2.50
C ARG A 129 8.93 6.08 -2.87
N SER A 130 7.91 6.08 -2.01
CA SER A 130 6.68 6.85 -2.24
C SER A 130 6.96 8.35 -2.34
N SER A 131 7.81 8.90 -1.46
CA SER A 131 8.20 10.31 -1.50
C SER A 131 8.92 10.69 -2.79
N MET A 132 9.80 9.83 -3.27
CA MET A 132 10.55 10.05 -4.50
C MET A 132 9.60 10.13 -5.72
N PHE A 133 8.63 9.24 -5.83
CA PHE A 133 7.65 9.27 -6.91
C PHE A 133 6.73 10.49 -6.82
N ILE A 134 6.26 10.84 -5.62
CA ILE A 134 5.42 12.03 -5.42
C ILE A 134 6.17 13.31 -5.79
N LEU A 135 7.44 13.44 -5.40
CA LEU A 135 8.27 14.62 -5.71
C LEU A 135 8.68 14.69 -7.18
N GLY A 136 8.92 13.52 -7.81
CA GLY A 136 9.41 13.43 -9.18
C GLY A 136 8.32 13.42 -10.26
N ASP A 137 7.04 13.40 -9.87
CA ASP A 137 5.93 13.47 -10.82
C ASP A 137 5.86 14.85 -11.50
N ALA A 138 5.37 14.89 -12.73
CA ALA A 138 5.19 16.17 -13.46
C ALA A 138 4.24 17.14 -12.74
N ASN A 139 3.27 16.62 -12.00
CA ASN A 139 2.37 17.34 -11.12
C ASN A 139 2.76 17.18 -9.63
N GLY A 140 4.03 17.01 -9.37
CA GLY A 140 4.59 16.68 -8.07
C GLY A 140 4.16 17.65 -6.96
N VAL A 141 4.02 17.11 -5.74
CA VAL A 141 3.61 17.88 -4.56
C VAL A 141 4.82 18.08 -3.65
N LEU A 142 5.06 19.31 -3.23
CA LEU A 142 6.10 19.61 -2.24
C LEU A 142 5.59 19.40 -0.80
N PRO A 143 6.49 19.05 0.14
CA PRO A 143 6.13 18.94 1.55
C PRO A 143 5.55 20.25 2.08
N SER A 144 4.40 20.17 2.76
CA SER A 144 3.72 21.34 3.32
C SER A 144 3.05 21.02 4.66
N ASN A 145 2.32 22.00 5.22
CA ASN A 145 1.58 21.83 6.46
C ASN A 145 0.11 21.39 6.25
N VAL A 146 -0.36 21.33 5.00
CA VAL A 146 -1.77 21.07 4.66
C VAL A 146 -1.88 20.11 3.50
N GLY A 147 -3.05 19.47 3.38
CA GLY A 147 -3.41 18.65 2.23
C GLY A 147 -2.43 17.51 1.93
N GLN A 148 -2.20 17.25 0.65
CA GLN A 148 -1.33 16.17 0.16
C GLN A 148 0.14 16.40 0.56
N GLY A 149 0.61 17.63 0.56
CA GLY A 149 1.97 17.97 0.97
C GLY A 149 2.23 17.67 2.46
N TYR A 150 1.21 17.71 3.31
CA TYR A 150 1.34 17.27 4.70
C TYR A 150 1.58 15.77 4.81
N ILE A 151 0.93 14.97 3.98
CA ILE A 151 1.15 13.52 3.95
C ILE A 151 2.58 13.21 3.53
N LEU A 152 3.07 13.84 2.47
CA LEU A 152 4.46 13.71 2.02
C LEU A 152 5.45 14.11 3.12
N ARG A 153 5.24 15.23 3.79
CA ARG A 153 6.04 15.67 4.94
C ARG A 153 6.05 14.61 6.06
N ARG A 154 4.92 13.96 6.35
CA ARG A 154 4.85 12.89 7.33
C ARG A 154 5.66 11.67 6.93
N PHE A 155 5.64 11.27 5.65
CA PHE A 155 6.45 10.16 5.15
C PHE A 155 7.93 10.41 5.39
N ILE A 156 8.43 11.57 4.95
CA ILE A 156 9.84 11.94 5.11
C ILE A 156 10.23 11.96 6.60
N ARG A 157 9.46 12.63 7.45
CA ARG A 157 9.75 12.70 8.89
C ARG A 157 9.74 11.34 9.57
N ARG A 158 8.82 10.46 9.17
CA ARG A 158 8.75 9.10 9.71
C ARG A 158 9.94 8.26 9.26
N ALA A 159 10.37 8.37 8.01
CA ALA A 159 11.58 7.72 7.53
C ALA A 159 12.81 8.17 8.30
N VAL A 160 12.97 9.47 8.53
CA VAL A 160 14.07 10.06 9.35
C VAL A 160 14.06 9.49 10.77
N ASN A 161 12.91 9.43 11.43
CA ASN A 161 12.83 8.86 12.78
C ASN A 161 13.18 7.36 12.80
N CYS A 162 12.74 6.60 11.81
CA CYS A 162 13.08 5.19 11.69
C CYS A 162 14.57 4.97 11.40
N ALA A 163 15.22 5.87 10.65
CA ALA A 163 16.65 5.81 10.40
C ALA A 163 17.46 5.94 11.70
N ARG A 164 17.02 6.77 12.65
CA ARG A 164 17.65 6.84 13.98
C ARG A 164 17.55 5.54 14.76
N ASN A 165 16.43 4.81 14.65
CA ASN A 165 16.25 3.52 15.35
C ASN A 165 17.24 2.45 14.89
N ILE A 166 17.77 2.56 13.68
CA ILE A 166 18.75 1.61 13.10
C ILE A 166 20.18 2.18 13.07
N GLY A 167 20.41 3.27 13.80
CA GLY A 167 21.73 3.79 14.08
C GLY A 167 22.33 4.71 13.02
N PHE A 168 21.52 5.41 12.24
CA PHE A 168 22.02 6.53 11.43
C PHE A 168 22.44 7.68 12.36
N ASP A 169 23.70 8.08 12.33
CA ASP A 169 24.23 9.11 13.21
C ASP A 169 23.80 10.52 12.79
N THR A 170 23.64 10.73 11.48
CA THR A 170 23.22 12.02 10.90
C THR A 170 22.22 11.77 9.79
N VAL A 171 21.05 12.29 9.96
CA VAL A 171 20.02 12.34 8.92
C VAL A 171 19.89 13.80 8.53
N TYR A 172 20.58 14.19 7.48
CA TYR A 172 20.50 15.51 6.86
C TYR A 172 19.39 15.53 5.80
#